data_319f23470b6bf34614ee7034693cd41a
#
_entry.id   319f23470b6bf34614ee7034693cd41a
#
_cell.length_a   1.000
_cell.length_b   1.000
_cell.length_c   1.000
_cell.angle_alpha   90.00
_cell.angle_beta   90.00
_cell.angle_gamma   90.00
#
_symmetry.space_group_name_H-M   'P 1'
#
loop_
_entity.id
_entity.type
_entity.pdbx_description
1 polymer ?
#
loop_
_entity_poly.entity_id
_entity_poly.type
_entity_poly.pdbx_seq_one_letter_code
_entity_poly.pdbx_strand_id
1 'polypeptide(L)'
;SDWSQCTPEMIEYCLRDVQVTKRLHEYLLKELQGFSEQSIQLEHQVAWIITEQTRNGWLLDQRKCYTFLGGLKQKLMELEDTVLSVFKPLPVFEKEVTPKYKLNGELSSVGLKFFGEDQWQQVAGPFSRISWSPFNLGSRQQIGRYLQWFGWQPKEFTETGQPKVDETVLEGVPIPQAQLIAQYLMVQKRIAMVESWLELVDKDSRVHGEVRTNGAVTGRMTHSNPNMAQGWYQRGTSWWV
;
A
#
# COMPACT_ATOMS: atom_id res chain seq x y z
N SER A 1 28.86 -23.39 11.48
CA SER A 1 30.24 -23.11 11.92
C SER A 1 30.28 -23.06 13.41
N ASP A 2 31.17 -23.85 13.98
CA ASP A 2 31.39 -23.87 15.42
C ASP A 2 32.26 -22.68 15.82
N TRP A 3 31.70 -21.74 16.54
CA TRP A 3 32.36 -20.52 17.03
C TRP A 3 33.06 -20.75 18.39
N SER A 4 33.08 -21.98 18.89
CA SER A 4 33.70 -22.34 20.19
C SER A 4 35.23 -22.37 20.15
N GLN A 5 35.84 -22.46 18.94
CA GLN A 5 37.28 -22.50 18.75
C GLN A 5 37.72 -21.47 17.69
N CYS A 6 38.78 -20.74 18.01
CA CYS A 6 39.38 -19.78 17.06
C CYS A 6 40.26 -20.54 16.05
N THR A 7 39.91 -20.46 14.76
CA THR A 7 40.69 -21.11 13.69
C THR A 7 41.57 -20.08 12.96
N PRO A 8 42.68 -20.51 12.29
CA PRO A 8 43.49 -19.65 11.49
C PRO A 8 42.70 -18.89 10.41
N GLU A 9 41.70 -19.52 9.80
CA GLU A 9 40.79 -18.93 8.79
C GLU A 9 39.95 -17.83 9.40
N MET A 10 39.46 -17.98 10.64
CA MET A 10 38.74 -16.92 11.34
C MET A 10 39.63 -15.69 11.60
N ILE A 11 40.89 -15.93 11.96
CA ILE A 11 41.87 -14.82 12.15
C ILE A 11 42.14 -14.11 10.82
N GLU A 12 42.37 -14.87 9.74
CA GLU A 12 42.57 -14.27 8.41
C GLU A 12 41.36 -13.46 7.96
N TYR A 13 40.14 -14.00 8.15
CA TYR A 13 38.91 -13.29 7.85
C TYR A 13 38.80 -11.98 8.63
N CYS A 14 39.04 -12.02 9.93
CA CYS A 14 38.99 -10.85 10.79
C CYS A 14 40.03 -9.77 10.36
N LEU A 15 41.26 -10.19 10.03
CA LEU A 15 42.30 -9.28 9.53
C LEU A 15 41.89 -8.65 8.21
N ARG A 16 41.25 -9.40 7.32
CA ARG A 16 40.72 -8.88 6.04
C ARG A 16 39.63 -7.85 6.26
N ASP A 17 38.69 -8.13 7.17
CA ASP A 17 37.62 -7.21 7.53
C ASP A 17 38.16 -5.87 8.06
N VAL A 18 39.14 -5.93 8.94
CA VAL A 18 39.83 -4.71 9.45
C VAL A 18 40.50 -3.94 8.33
N GLN A 19 41.17 -4.62 7.39
CA GLN A 19 41.84 -3.96 6.25
C GLN A 19 40.81 -3.30 5.30
N VAL A 20 39.67 -3.98 5.03
CA VAL A 20 38.59 -3.44 4.21
C VAL A 20 37.97 -2.22 4.89
N THR A 21 37.66 -2.33 6.18
CA THR A 21 37.12 -1.21 6.97
C THR A 21 38.04 -0.01 6.99
N LYS A 22 39.33 -0.22 7.13
CA LYS A 22 40.36 0.86 7.05
C LYS A 22 40.34 1.56 5.69
N ARG A 23 40.35 0.80 4.60
CA ARG A 23 40.29 1.36 3.23
C ARG A 23 38.98 2.13 3.00
N LEU A 24 37.87 1.59 3.49
CA LEU A 24 36.56 2.27 3.41
C LEU A 24 36.58 3.60 4.18
N HIS A 25 37.14 3.61 5.38
CA HIS A 25 37.27 4.83 6.17
C HIS A 25 38.14 5.89 5.44
N GLU A 26 39.29 5.49 4.88
CA GLU A 26 40.17 6.40 4.12
C GLU A 26 39.47 6.94 2.86
N TYR A 27 38.61 6.13 2.20
CA TYR A 27 37.80 6.56 1.07
C TYR A 27 36.74 7.57 1.52
N LEU A 28 35.97 7.25 2.58
CA LEU A 28 34.91 8.12 3.09
C LEU A 28 35.44 9.47 3.58
N LEU A 29 36.62 9.52 4.16
CA LEU A 29 37.26 10.79 4.55
C LEU A 29 37.50 11.70 3.34
N LYS A 30 37.79 11.14 2.15
CA LYS A 30 37.93 11.94 0.91
C LYS A 30 36.58 12.44 0.40
N GLU A 31 35.55 11.61 0.47
CA GLU A 31 34.16 11.98 0.07
C GLU A 31 33.55 13.06 1.00
N LEU A 32 33.96 13.08 2.26
CA LEU A 32 33.52 14.07 3.25
C LEU A 32 34.20 15.45 3.10
N GLN A 33 35.09 15.63 2.11
CA GLN A 33 35.70 16.94 1.85
C GLN A 33 34.62 17.97 1.52
N GLY A 34 34.59 19.06 2.29
CA GLY A 34 33.57 20.13 2.19
C GLY A 34 32.47 20.07 3.24
N PHE A 35 32.36 18.99 3.99
CA PHE A 35 31.51 18.94 5.19
C PHE A 35 32.28 19.48 6.41
N SER A 36 31.62 20.27 7.25
CA SER A 36 32.22 20.70 8.50
C SER A 36 32.31 19.55 9.49
N GLU A 37 33.33 19.54 10.32
CA GLU A 37 33.46 18.56 11.40
C GLU A 37 32.24 18.60 12.36
N GLN A 38 31.70 19.80 12.61
CA GLN A 38 30.48 19.97 13.40
C GLN A 38 29.28 19.25 12.83
N SER A 39 29.12 19.26 11.51
CA SER A 39 28.05 18.51 10.82
C SER A 39 28.21 17.02 11.00
N ILE A 40 29.43 16.49 10.90
CA ILE A 40 29.71 15.07 11.09
C ILE A 40 29.45 14.64 12.53
N GLN A 41 29.90 15.45 13.50
CA GLN A 41 29.66 15.22 14.93
C GLN A 41 28.15 15.26 15.26
N LEU A 42 27.41 16.19 14.68
CA LEU A 42 25.96 16.25 14.85
C LEU A 42 25.28 14.95 14.38
N GLU A 43 25.62 14.47 13.19
CA GLU A 43 25.06 13.21 12.66
C GLU A 43 25.40 12.02 13.57
N HIS A 44 26.61 11.93 14.09
CA HIS A 44 26.99 10.88 15.05
C HIS A 44 26.20 10.96 16.35
N GLN A 45 25.98 12.16 16.89
CA GLN A 45 25.18 12.36 18.10
C GLN A 45 23.70 12.00 17.85
N VAL A 46 23.16 12.43 16.72
CA VAL A 46 21.79 12.06 16.32
C VAL A 46 21.65 10.56 16.14
N ALA A 47 22.60 9.89 15.48
CA ALA A 47 22.57 8.43 15.31
C ALA A 47 22.61 7.71 16.68
N TRP A 48 23.35 8.22 17.65
CA TRP A 48 23.36 7.67 19.01
C TRP A 48 22.00 7.84 19.70
N ILE A 49 21.41 9.03 19.63
CA ILE A 49 20.07 9.31 20.20
C ILE A 49 19.02 8.39 19.56
N ILE A 50 19.04 8.23 18.24
CA ILE A 50 18.13 7.36 17.51
C ILE A 50 18.31 5.88 17.91
N THR A 51 19.55 5.45 18.15
CA THR A 51 19.82 4.10 18.64
C THR A 51 19.18 3.86 20.00
N GLU A 52 19.33 4.81 20.93
CA GLU A 52 18.69 4.74 22.25
C GLU A 52 17.16 4.81 22.15
N GLN A 53 16.61 5.64 21.29
CA GLN A 53 15.18 5.69 21.02
C GLN A 53 14.64 4.38 20.49
N THR A 54 15.32 3.77 19.52
CA THR A 54 14.95 2.46 18.95
C THR A 54 15.04 1.37 20.01
N ARG A 55 16.11 1.36 20.82
CA ARG A 55 16.28 0.39 21.91
C ARG A 55 15.20 0.52 22.99
N ASN A 56 14.83 1.74 23.35
CA ASN A 56 13.81 2.01 24.34
C ASN A 56 12.40 1.70 23.83
N GLY A 57 12.14 1.93 22.54
CA GLY A 57 10.84 1.77 21.93
C GLY A 57 9.77 2.74 22.43
N TRP A 58 8.57 2.62 21.88
CA TRP A 58 7.40 3.41 22.25
C TRP A 58 6.39 2.54 22.99
N LEU A 59 5.95 2.96 24.17
CA LEU A 59 4.91 2.25 24.89
C LEU A 59 3.58 2.34 24.14
N LEU A 60 2.98 1.17 23.85
CA LEU A 60 1.73 1.06 23.13
C LEU A 60 0.60 0.60 24.06
N ASP A 61 -0.46 1.39 24.18
CA ASP A 61 -1.69 0.95 24.83
C ASP A 61 -2.45 -0.01 23.93
N GLN A 62 -2.13 -1.30 24.01
CA GLN A 62 -2.73 -2.34 23.17
C GLN A 62 -4.26 -2.37 23.29
N ARG A 63 -4.81 -2.16 24.51
CA ARG A 63 -6.26 -2.20 24.73
C ARG A 63 -6.97 -1.07 23.94
N LYS A 64 -6.43 0.14 23.99
CA LYS A 64 -6.94 1.25 23.20
C LYS A 64 -6.80 1.00 21.70
N CYS A 65 -5.66 0.44 21.27
CA CYS A 65 -5.45 0.07 19.87
C CYS A 65 -6.49 -0.93 19.37
N TYR A 66 -6.79 -1.99 20.13
CA TYR A 66 -7.83 -2.96 19.75
C TYR A 66 -9.21 -2.33 19.68
N THR A 67 -9.56 -1.47 20.64
CA THR A 67 -10.84 -0.76 20.64
C THR A 67 -10.96 0.16 19.42
N PHE A 68 -9.89 0.91 19.13
CA PHE A 68 -9.83 1.80 17.98
C PHE A 68 -9.89 1.03 16.66
N LEU A 69 -9.16 -0.08 16.55
CA LEU A 69 -9.19 -0.97 15.39
C LEU A 69 -10.60 -1.53 15.13
N GLY A 70 -11.32 -1.92 16.18
CA GLY A 70 -12.72 -2.35 16.07
C GLY A 70 -13.62 -1.28 15.47
N GLY A 71 -13.49 -0.04 15.94
CA GLY A 71 -14.24 1.10 15.38
C GLY A 71 -13.88 1.42 13.93
N LEU A 72 -12.58 1.32 13.58
CA LEU A 72 -12.15 1.51 12.19
C LEU A 72 -12.68 0.42 11.26
N LYS A 73 -12.66 -0.85 11.69
CA LYS A 73 -13.19 -1.98 10.90
C LYS A 73 -14.70 -1.85 10.68
N GLN A 74 -15.46 -1.45 11.72
CA GLN A 74 -16.88 -1.17 11.56
C GLN A 74 -17.11 -0.05 10.54
N LYS A 75 -16.40 1.07 10.66
CA LYS A 75 -16.49 2.18 9.70
C LYS A 75 -16.11 1.77 8.28
N LEU A 76 -15.12 0.89 8.13
CA LEU A 76 -14.72 0.38 6.81
C LEU A 76 -15.86 -0.41 6.17
N MET A 77 -16.55 -1.29 6.92
CA MET A 77 -17.70 -2.06 6.43
C MET A 77 -18.84 -1.13 6.00
N GLU A 78 -19.19 -0.13 6.81
CA GLU A 78 -20.23 0.85 6.47
C GLU A 78 -19.91 1.63 5.18
N LEU A 79 -18.64 2.01 5.01
CA LEU A 79 -18.14 2.66 3.79
C LEU A 79 -18.18 1.72 2.58
N GLU A 80 -17.80 0.45 2.76
CA GLU A 80 -17.82 -0.57 1.71
C GLU A 80 -19.25 -0.79 1.20
N ASP A 81 -20.21 -0.96 2.08
CA ASP A 81 -21.63 -1.10 1.74
C ASP A 81 -22.14 0.13 0.98
N THR A 82 -21.76 1.33 1.43
CA THR A 82 -22.11 2.58 0.76
C THR A 82 -21.50 2.66 -0.62
N VAL A 83 -20.21 2.34 -0.77
CA VAL A 83 -19.52 2.32 -2.06
C VAL A 83 -20.18 1.33 -3.01
N LEU A 84 -20.43 0.10 -2.58
CA LEU A 84 -21.05 -0.94 -3.41
C LEU A 84 -22.49 -0.59 -3.82
N SER A 85 -23.19 0.23 -3.03
CA SER A 85 -24.49 0.75 -3.40
C SER A 85 -24.44 1.76 -4.56
N VAL A 86 -23.36 2.52 -4.65
CA VAL A 86 -23.12 3.58 -5.66
C VAL A 86 -22.43 3.04 -6.90
N PHE A 87 -21.41 2.20 -6.71
CA PHE A 87 -20.58 1.66 -7.80
C PHE A 87 -21.14 0.30 -8.26
N LYS A 88 -22.09 0.34 -9.18
CA LYS A 88 -22.72 -0.86 -9.73
C LYS A 88 -21.78 -1.65 -10.63
N PRO A 89 -21.97 -2.98 -10.78
CA PRO A 89 -21.21 -3.77 -11.72
C PRO A 89 -21.20 -3.15 -13.14
N LEU A 90 -20.06 -3.19 -13.81
CA LEU A 90 -19.94 -2.73 -15.19
C LEU A 90 -19.98 -3.88 -16.18
N PRO A 91 -20.60 -3.69 -17.36
CA PRO A 91 -20.51 -4.63 -18.44
C PRO A 91 -19.08 -4.64 -19.00
N VAL A 92 -18.52 -5.81 -19.11
CA VAL A 92 -17.20 -6.05 -19.75
C VAL A 92 -17.43 -6.86 -21.01
N PHE A 93 -16.98 -6.33 -22.15
CA PHE A 93 -16.99 -7.07 -23.40
C PHE A 93 -16.02 -8.25 -23.30
N GLU A 94 -16.50 -9.46 -23.54
CA GLU A 94 -15.67 -10.66 -23.61
C GLU A 94 -15.26 -10.99 -25.06
N LYS A 95 -16.24 -11.14 -25.91
CA LYS A 95 -16.06 -11.47 -27.32
C LYS A 95 -17.34 -11.32 -28.13
N GLU A 96 -17.18 -11.22 -29.43
CA GLU A 96 -18.28 -11.39 -30.37
C GLU A 96 -18.54 -12.87 -30.61
N VAL A 97 -19.79 -13.28 -30.58
CA VAL A 97 -20.24 -14.66 -30.80
C VAL A 97 -21.15 -14.69 -32.02
N THR A 98 -20.74 -15.44 -33.03
CA THR A 98 -21.60 -15.75 -34.17
C THR A 98 -22.36 -17.03 -33.87
N PRO A 99 -23.69 -17.01 -33.78
CA PRO A 99 -24.48 -18.21 -33.49
C PRO A 99 -24.38 -19.21 -34.63
N LYS A 100 -24.18 -20.48 -34.29
CA LYS A 100 -24.21 -21.59 -35.26
C LYS A 100 -25.55 -22.29 -35.12
N TYR A 101 -26.18 -22.56 -36.25
CA TYR A 101 -27.45 -23.24 -36.32
C TYR A 101 -27.25 -24.69 -36.81
N LYS A 102 -28.15 -25.57 -36.37
CA LYS A 102 -28.27 -26.93 -36.90
C LYS A 102 -28.96 -26.88 -38.28
N LEU A 103 -28.91 -27.98 -39.01
CA LEU A 103 -29.56 -28.11 -40.33
C LEU A 103 -31.09 -27.90 -40.26
N ASN A 104 -31.72 -28.14 -39.10
CA ASN A 104 -33.13 -27.91 -38.85
C ASN A 104 -33.47 -26.45 -38.45
N GLY A 105 -32.54 -25.53 -38.50
CA GLY A 105 -32.72 -24.12 -38.18
C GLY A 105 -32.65 -23.77 -36.67
N GLU A 106 -32.47 -24.77 -35.80
CA GLU A 106 -32.31 -24.52 -34.34
C GLU A 106 -30.86 -24.13 -34.02
N LEU A 107 -30.70 -23.38 -32.93
CA LEU A 107 -29.37 -23.06 -32.39
C LEU A 107 -28.61 -24.34 -32.03
N SER A 108 -27.31 -24.35 -32.30
CA SER A 108 -26.42 -25.43 -31.87
C SER A 108 -26.38 -25.53 -30.33
N SER A 109 -26.02 -26.71 -29.82
CA SER A 109 -25.87 -26.95 -28.38
C SER A 109 -24.91 -25.95 -27.68
N VAL A 110 -23.92 -25.43 -28.43
CA VAL A 110 -22.99 -24.38 -27.92
C VAL A 110 -23.71 -23.03 -27.82
N GLY A 111 -24.59 -22.72 -28.79
CA GLY A 111 -25.41 -21.50 -28.72
C GLY A 111 -26.40 -21.52 -27.55
N LEU A 112 -27.07 -22.65 -27.33
CA LEU A 112 -28.02 -22.82 -26.23
C LEU A 112 -27.42 -22.66 -24.81
N LYS A 113 -26.12 -22.90 -24.66
CA LYS A 113 -25.43 -22.64 -23.38
C LYS A 113 -25.38 -21.16 -22.96
N PHE A 114 -25.54 -20.26 -23.92
CA PHE A 114 -25.50 -18.82 -23.67
C PHE A 114 -26.87 -18.20 -23.47
N PHE A 115 -27.92 -18.88 -23.91
CA PHE A 115 -29.29 -18.40 -23.81
C PHE A 115 -30.09 -19.41 -22.97
N GLY A 116 -30.90 -18.92 -22.06
CA GLY A 116 -31.92 -19.76 -21.46
C GLY A 116 -32.83 -20.31 -22.58
N GLU A 117 -33.50 -21.45 -22.35
CA GLU A 117 -34.30 -22.15 -23.35
C GLU A 117 -35.34 -21.27 -24.05
N ASP A 118 -35.79 -20.19 -23.38
CA ASP A 118 -36.82 -19.28 -23.87
C ASP A 118 -36.29 -18.08 -24.68
N GLN A 119 -34.97 -17.81 -24.68
CA GLN A 119 -34.38 -16.59 -25.28
C GLN A 119 -33.73 -16.83 -26.64
N TRP A 120 -33.46 -18.07 -27.02
CA TRP A 120 -32.76 -18.39 -28.26
C TRP A 120 -33.50 -17.93 -29.54
N GLN A 121 -34.83 -17.84 -29.49
CA GLN A 121 -35.68 -17.38 -30.60
C GLN A 121 -35.48 -15.90 -30.94
N GLN A 122 -34.89 -15.14 -30.05
CA GLN A 122 -34.60 -13.70 -30.23
C GLN A 122 -33.23 -13.42 -30.86
N VAL A 123 -32.43 -14.44 -31.13
CA VAL A 123 -31.09 -14.30 -31.70
C VAL A 123 -31.16 -14.24 -33.21
N ALA A 124 -30.92 -13.04 -33.76
CA ALA A 124 -31.03 -12.80 -35.20
C ALA A 124 -29.67 -12.65 -35.91
N GLY A 125 -28.54 -12.84 -35.26
CA GLY A 125 -27.22 -12.67 -35.86
C GLY A 125 -26.08 -12.64 -34.85
N PRO A 126 -24.90 -12.15 -35.18
CA PRO A 126 -23.80 -11.99 -34.26
C PRO A 126 -24.17 -11.10 -33.08
N PHE A 127 -23.71 -11.45 -31.90
CA PHE A 127 -23.95 -10.69 -30.68
C PHE A 127 -22.70 -10.58 -29.84
N SER A 128 -22.59 -9.50 -29.06
CA SER A 128 -21.52 -9.28 -28.10
C SER A 128 -21.81 -10.00 -26.80
N ARG A 129 -20.95 -10.94 -26.42
CA ARG A 129 -21.00 -11.52 -25.09
C ARG A 129 -20.41 -10.52 -24.10
N ILE A 130 -21.18 -10.18 -23.10
CA ILE A 130 -20.75 -9.32 -21.99
C ILE A 130 -20.86 -10.09 -20.68
N SER A 131 -19.91 -9.90 -19.79
CA SER A 131 -20.00 -10.29 -18.38
C SER A 131 -20.14 -9.05 -17.51
N TRP A 132 -20.73 -9.22 -16.34
CA TRP A 132 -20.84 -8.15 -15.36
C TRP A 132 -19.70 -8.29 -14.37
N SER A 133 -18.73 -7.36 -14.42
CA SER A 133 -17.64 -7.30 -13.45
C SER A 133 -18.10 -6.52 -12.21
N PRO A 134 -18.10 -7.14 -11.03
CA PRO A 134 -18.40 -6.43 -9.80
C PRO A 134 -17.30 -5.38 -9.54
N PHE A 135 -17.68 -4.29 -8.87
CA PHE A 135 -16.72 -3.26 -8.47
C PHE A 135 -15.77 -3.82 -7.40
N ASN A 136 -14.47 -3.66 -7.62
CA ASN A 136 -13.43 -4.08 -6.70
C ASN A 136 -12.70 -2.86 -6.12
N LEU A 137 -12.95 -2.57 -4.86
CA LEU A 137 -12.31 -1.49 -4.10
C LEU A 137 -10.78 -1.62 -3.99
N GLY A 138 -10.24 -2.83 -4.13
CA GLY A 138 -8.80 -3.07 -4.19
C GLY A 138 -8.15 -2.70 -5.52
N SER A 139 -8.95 -2.52 -6.59
CA SER A 139 -8.44 -2.24 -7.93
C SER A 139 -8.40 -0.75 -8.24
N ARG A 140 -7.20 -0.16 -8.15
CA ARG A 140 -6.98 1.26 -8.51
C ARG A 140 -7.39 1.57 -9.95
N GLN A 141 -7.21 0.62 -10.87
CA GLN A 141 -7.63 0.76 -12.26
C GLN A 141 -9.14 0.84 -12.40
N GLN A 142 -9.88 -0.02 -11.68
CA GLN A 142 -11.34 0.05 -11.70
C GLN A 142 -11.83 1.36 -11.08
N ILE A 143 -11.30 1.75 -9.92
CA ILE A 143 -11.65 3.02 -9.28
C ILE A 143 -11.45 4.18 -10.26
N GLY A 144 -10.29 4.27 -10.90
CA GLY A 144 -9.99 5.32 -11.87
C GLY A 144 -10.99 5.35 -13.03
N ARG A 145 -11.32 4.18 -13.59
CA ARG A 145 -12.29 4.05 -14.69
C ARG A 145 -13.70 4.51 -14.29
N TYR A 146 -14.17 4.09 -13.12
CA TYR A 146 -15.49 4.51 -12.62
C TYR A 146 -15.54 6.02 -12.33
N LEU A 147 -14.49 6.57 -11.71
CA LEU A 147 -14.45 8.00 -11.44
C LEU A 147 -14.42 8.84 -12.73
N GLN A 148 -13.71 8.36 -13.76
CA GLN A 148 -13.75 9.00 -15.09
C GLN A 148 -15.17 8.94 -15.68
N TRP A 149 -15.89 7.86 -15.49
CA TRP A 149 -17.29 7.77 -15.91
C TRP A 149 -18.19 8.75 -15.14
N PHE A 150 -17.91 9.01 -13.86
CA PHE A 150 -18.57 10.08 -13.10
C PHE A 150 -18.07 11.49 -13.43
N GLY A 151 -17.21 11.66 -14.45
CA GLY A 151 -16.73 12.95 -14.92
C GLY A 151 -15.38 13.41 -14.35
N TRP A 152 -14.67 12.52 -13.61
CA TRP A 152 -13.32 12.84 -13.16
C TRP A 152 -12.33 12.90 -14.32
N GLN A 153 -11.56 14.00 -14.38
CA GLN A 153 -10.44 14.17 -15.31
C GLN A 153 -9.13 14.06 -14.53
N PRO A 154 -8.40 12.93 -14.62
CA PRO A 154 -7.16 12.75 -13.90
C PRO A 154 -6.09 13.71 -14.40
N LYS A 155 -5.37 14.34 -13.47
CA LYS A 155 -4.26 15.25 -13.77
C LYS A 155 -2.90 14.56 -13.57
N GLU A 156 -2.85 13.53 -12.74
CA GLU A 156 -1.64 12.77 -12.41
C GLU A 156 -1.77 11.35 -12.91
N PHE A 157 -0.66 10.83 -13.44
CA PHE A 157 -0.57 9.48 -14.00
C PHE A 157 0.62 8.75 -13.37
N THR A 158 0.53 7.44 -13.31
CA THR A 158 1.64 6.56 -12.94
C THR A 158 2.63 6.44 -14.10
N GLU A 159 3.82 5.90 -13.85
CA GLU A 159 4.82 5.60 -14.88
C GLU A 159 4.27 4.70 -15.99
N THR A 160 3.26 3.88 -15.69
CA THR A 160 2.56 3.01 -16.65
C THR A 160 1.42 3.69 -17.41
N GLY A 161 1.23 5.01 -17.23
CA GLY A 161 0.19 5.78 -17.90
C GLY A 161 -1.23 5.59 -17.34
N GLN A 162 -1.38 4.93 -16.19
CA GLN A 162 -2.69 4.81 -15.53
C GLN A 162 -2.96 6.03 -14.64
N PRO A 163 -4.22 6.47 -14.50
CA PRO A 163 -4.57 7.52 -13.54
C PRO A 163 -4.07 7.19 -12.14
N LYS A 164 -3.43 8.15 -11.49
CA LYS A 164 -3.01 8.00 -10.11
C LYS A 164 -4.22 8.10 -9.20
N VAL A 165 -4.47 7.04 -8.44
CA VAL A 165 -5.62 6.92 -7.53
C VAL A 165 -5.09 6.66 -6.13
N ASP A 166 -5.01 7.70 -5.34
CA ASP A 166 -4.69 7.65 -3.91
C ASP A 166 -5.57 8.62 -3.13
N GLU A 167 -5.54 8.54 -1.81
CA GLU A 167 -6.36 9.38 -0.93
C GLU A 167 -6.10 10.87 -1.14
N THR A 168 -4.84 11.26 -1.35
CA THR A 168 -4.44 12.66 -1.49
C THR A 168 -4.95 13.28 -2.80
N VAL A 169 -4.84 12.54 -3.90
CA VAL A 169 -5.36 12.97 -5.20
C VAL A 169 -6.88 13.08 -5.16
N LEU A 170 -7.55 12.09 -4.57
CA LEU A 170 -9.01 12.03 -4.53
C LEU A 170 -9.64 13.04 -3.57
N GLU A 171 -8.97 13.43 -2.49
CA GLU A 171 -9.42 14.51 -1.58
C GLU A 171 -9.62 15.84 -2.32
N GLY A 172 -8.80 16.12 -3.34
CA GLY A 172 -8.89 17.31 -4.17
C GLY A 172 -9.96 17.27 -5.28
N VAL A 173 -10.65 16.14 -5.46
CA VAL A 173 -11.64 15.96 -6.53
C VAL A 173 -13.05 16.32 -6.05
N PRO A 174 -13.74 17.32 -6.64
CA PRO A 174 -15.04 17.76 -6.18
C PRO A 174 -16.21 16.87 -6.68
N ILE A 175 -16.04 15.56 -6.55
CA ILE A 175 -17.03 14.55 -6.94
C ILE A 175 -17.36 13.72 -5.70
N PRO A 176 -18.64 13.61 -5.29
CA PRO A 176 -19.01 12.86 -4.08
C PRO A 176 -18.50 11.42 -4.06
N GLN A 177 -18.50 10.74 -5.21
CA GLN A 177 -17.98 9.39 -5.36
C GLN A 177 -16.46 9.30 -5.10
N ALA A 178 -15.69 10.31 -5.51
CA ALA A 178 -14.26 10.37 -5.23
C ALA A 178 -13.98 10.57 -3.74
N GLN A 179 -14.76 11.44 -3.07
CA GLN A 179 -14.65 11.65 -1.63
C GLN A 179 -14.98 10.38 -0.84
N LEU A 180 -15.97 9.62 -1.29
CA LEU A 180 -16.34 8.35 -0.65
C LEU A 180 -15.18 7.33 -0.75
N ILE A 181 -14.57 7.20 -1.92
CA ILE A 181 -13.39 6.33 -2.12
C ILE A 181 -12.19 6.83 -1.31
N ALA A 182 -11.93 8.14 -1.27
CA ALA A 182 -10.83 8.71 -0.47
C ALA A 182 -10.99 8.36 1.01
N GLN A 183 -12.19 8.46 1.56
CA GLN A 183 -12.49 8.07 2.94
C GLN A 183 -12.24 6.58 3.18
N TYR A 184 -12.70 5.72 2.27
CA TYR A 184 -12.46 4.28 2.36
C TYR A 184 -10.96 3.95 2.40
N LEU A 185 -10.19 4.50 1.45
CA LEU A 185 -8.74 4.27 1.37
C LEU A 185 -7.99 4.78 2.60
N MET A 186 -8.41 5.94 3.12
CA MET A 186 -7.83 6.50 4.35
C MET A 186 -8.09 5.59 5.56
N VAL A 187 -9.32 5.08 5.71
CA VAL A 187 -9.66 4.17 6.81
C VAL A 187 -8.88 2.86 6.67
N GLN A 188 -8.80 2.28 5.47
CA GLN A 188 -8.03 1.08 5.19
C GLN A 188 -6.55 1.24 5.55
N LYS A 189 -5.94 2.37 5.19
CA LYS A 189 -4.54 2.69 5.53
C LYS A 189 -4.32 2.80 7.04
N ARG A 190 -5.28 3.38 7.78
CA ARG A 190 -5.21 3.45 9.25
C ARG A 190 -5.33 2.08 9.90
N ILE A 191 -6.21 1.22 9.41
CA ILE A 191 -6.32 -0.16 9.88
C ILE A 191 -4.97 -0.87 9.72
N ALA A 192 -4.40 -0.86 8.51
CA ALA A 192 -3.12 -1.51 8.24
C ALA A 192 -1.99 -0.98 9.14
N MET A 193 -1.99 0.32 9.44
CA MET A 193 -1.02 0.93 10.33
C MET A 193 -1.16 0.45 11.77
N VAL A 194 -2.38 0.46 12.33
CA VAL A 194 -2.62 -0.01 13.71
C VAL A 194 -2.36 -1.52 13.83
N GLU A 195 -2.74 -2.32 12.82
CA GLU A 195 -2.43 -3.75 12.77
C GLU A 195 -0.92 -3.99 12.78
N SER A 196 -0.14 -3.22 12.00
CA SER A 196 1.33 -3.35 12.01
C SER A 196 1.96 -3.01 13.37
N TRP A 197 1.40 -2.07 14.13
CA TRP A 197 1.88 -1.78 15.48
C TRP A 197 1.57 -2.90 16.45
N LEU A 198 0.35 -3.46 16.38
CA LEU A 198 -0.07 -4.58 17.23
C LEU A 198 0.69 -5.87 16.93
N GLU A 199 1.09 -6.08 15.67
CA GLU A 199 1.90 -7.23 15.26
C GLU A 199 3.35 -7.14 15.77
N LEU A 200 3.90 -5.94 15.84
CA LEU A 200 5.30 -5.69 16.19
C LEU A 200 5.52 -5.30 17.67
N VAL A 201 4.46 -5.27 18.47
CA VAL A 201 4.57 -4.98 19.90
C VAL A 201 5.28 -6.12 20.62
N ASP A 202 6.24 -5.79 21.47
CA ASP A 202 6.98 -6.75 22.27
C ASP A 202 6.24 -7.14 23.58
N LYS A 203 6.86 -8.02 24.36
CA LYS A 203 6.35 -8.49 25.66
C LYS A 203 6.19 -7.36 26.70
N ASP A 204 6.94 -6.28 26.55
CA ASP A 204 6.93 -5.12 27.46
C ASP A 204 5.96 -4.03 26.95
N SER A 205 5.08 -4.39 25.99
CA SER A 205 4.11 -3.51 25.34
C SER A 205 4.78 -2.33 24.61
N ARG A 206 5.97 -2.54 24.07
CA ARG A 206 6.72 -1.53 23.33
C ARG A 206 6.85 -1.90 21.86
N VAL A 207 6.89 -0.88 21.02
CA VAL A 207 7.10 -0.96 19.58
C VAL A 207 8.42 -0.29 19.25
N HIS A 208 9.31 -1.02 18.58
CA HIS A 208 10.66 -0.59 18.24
C HIS A 208 10.76 -0.24 16.76
N GLY A 209 10.27 0.95 16.39
CA GLY A 209 10.36 1.43 15.01
C GLY A 209 11.79 1.83 14.64
N GLU A 210 12.20 1.50 13.44
CA GLU A 210 13.49 1.89 12.87
C GLU A 210 13.46 3.33 12.34
N VAL A 211 14.52 4.08 12.60
CA VAL A 211 14.73 5.42 12.05
C VAL A 211 16.10 5.48 11.36
N ARG A 212 16.10 5.93 10.12
CA ARG A 212 17.33 6.22 9.38
C ARG A 212 17.51 7.74 9.29
N THR A 213 18.57 8.26 9.83
CA THR A 213 18.82 9.71 9.93
C THR A 213 18.88 10.40 8.59
N ASN A 214 19.47 9.75 7.56
CA ASN A 214 19.61 10.24 6.18
C ASN A 214 18.87 9.34 5.17
N GLY A 215 17.66 8.88 5.48
CA GLY A 215 16.94 7.93 4.67
C GLY A 215 16.33 8.50 3.39
N ALA A 216 16.09 9.81 3.32
CA ALA A 216 15.52 10.47 2.15
C ALA A 216 16.58 11.28 1.38
N VAL A 217 16.41 11.39 0.06
CA VAL A 217 17.28 12.21 -0.81
C VAL A 217 17.34 13.68 -0.37
N THR A 218 16.31 14.15 0.32
CA THR A 218 16.22 15.51 0.88
C THR A 218 16.91 15.67 2.24
N GLY A 219 17.65 14.66 2.73
CA GLY A 219 18.29 14.66 4.05
C GLY A 219 17.34 14.49 5.24
N ARG A 220 16.05 14.17 4.99
CA ARG A 220 15.10 13.89 6.08
C ARG A 220 15.25 12.48 6.61
N MET A 221 14.92 12.30 7.88
CA MET A 221 14.81 10.98 8.50
C MET A 221 13.67 10.18 7.86
N THR A 222 13.87 8.88 7.69
CA THR A 222 12.83 7.94 7.30
C THR A 222 12.54 6.97 8.43
N HIS A 223 11.29 6.54 8.52
CA HIS A 223 10.80 5.65 9.56
C HIS A 223 10.24 4.37 8.93
N SER A 224 10.55 3.21 9.52
CA SER A 224 10.07 1.90 9.08
C SER A 224 9.95 0.93 10.25
N ASN A 225 9.31 -0.18 10.06
CA ASN A 225 9.22 -1.37 10.93
C ASN A 225 8.80 -1.13 12.40
N PRO A 226 7.67 -0.51 12.69
CA PRO A 226 6.73 0.19 11.83
C PRO A 226 7.04 1.69 11.75
N ASN A 227 6.41 2.40 10.79
CA ASN A 227 6.52 3.84 10.74
C ASN A 227 5.67 4.50 11.83
N MET A 228 6.30 4.91 12.93
CA MET A 228 5.62 5.57 14.06
C MET A 228 5.35 7.06 13.82
N ALA A 229 6.03 7.71 12.85
CA ALA A 229 5.89 9.15 12.61
C ALA A 229 4.64 9.53 11.81
N GLN A 230 4.08 8.64 10.99
CA GLN A 230 2.90 8.93 10.17
C GLN A 230 1.58 8.85 10.94
N GLY A 231 1.56 8.30 12.16
CA GLY A 231 0.33 7.95 12.86
C GLY A 231 -0.48 9.12 13.38
N TRP A 232 0.08 10.30 13.55
CA TRP A 232 -0.43 11.28 14.53
C TRP A 232 -0.81 12.64 13.97
N TYR A 233 -0.62 12.90 12.67
CA TYR A 233 -0.93 14.22 12.13
C TYR A 233 -2.23 14.21 11.33
N GLN A 234 -3.34 14.52 11.99
CA GLN A 234 -4.56 14.97 11.32
C GLN A 234 -4.95 16.35 11.85
N ARG A 235 -5.02 17.32 10.94
CA ARG A 235 -5.53 18.66 11.25
C ARG A 235 -6.95 18.54 11.82
N GLY A 236 -7.13 18.91 13.05
CA GLY A 236 -8.45 19.17 13.65
C GLY A 236 -9.06 18.07 14.52
N THR A 237 -8.38 16.94 14.78
CA THR A 237 -8.86 15.96 15.77
C THR A 237 -7.77 15.64 16.76
N SER A 238 -7.97 16.09 18.01
CA SER A 238 -7.14 15.73 19.16
C SER A 238 -7.43 14.28 19.58
N TRP A 239 -6.73 13.33 18.95
CA TRP A 239 -6.71 11.94 19.41
C TRP A 239 -5.29 11.65 19.91
N TRP A 240 -5.06 11.95 21.18
CA TRP A 240 -3.90 11.45 21.91
C TRP A 240 -4.26 10.06 22.44
N VAL A 241 -3.50 9.06 22.09
CA VAL A 241 -3.51 7.76 22.75
C VAL A 241 -2.43 7.73 23.79
#